data_eee122a1fa76257c47ec29441f2570cb
#
_entry.id   eee122a1fa76257c47ec29441f2570cb
#
_cell.length_a   1.000
_cell.length_b   1.000
_cell.length_c   1.000
_cell.angle_alpha   90.00
_cell.angle_beta   90.00
_cell.angle_gamma   90.00
#
_symmetry.space_group_name_H-M   'P 1'
#
loop_
_entity.id
_entity.type
_entity.pdbx_description
1 polymer ?
#
loop_
_entity_poly.entity_id
_entity_poly.type
_entity_poly.pdbx_seq_one_letter_code
_entity_poly.pdbx_strand_id
1 'polypeptide(L)'
;YDSQIQVTLGSDPDALPNPNAATFHAAFVGERAYNDVALRDLDKFWDANGNFMLTDPQTISIVQGDGSKASITLYGTDTLEQVRQKLVSAIGTDLGQAKYVGTNVQELVSYVERGAGVDDTDESVEGTFVIRTAISGKAGELNFIGDEDLIKAFSLANIRNAKENEFTVNIYDAHTGSSKVINEKITGNELIGVIHSNVDVSFDPMADIDVTWNEGLKRFTYAEKSSTYETYVHLADNTTVFQIGANEGEDMGIDIGAMGSRALGLQSVLRTDRVSAARSITVIDNAINRVSSQRASLGAYQNRLDHTINNLTVASQNLSAAESRIRDLDMAKEMMNFTKLNILMQAGNSMLGQANQLPQAVLQLLR
;
A
#
# COMPACT_ATOMS: atom_id res chain seq x y z
N TYR A 1 24.07 -33.93 -9.88
CA TYR A 1 24.19 -34.47 -8.51
C TYR A 1 25.10 -35.68 -8.54
N ASP A 2 26.32 -35.50 -8.11
CA ASP A 2 27.21 -36.59 -7.83
C ASP A 2 26.91 -37.08 -6.42
N SER A 3 25.88 -37.88 -6.24
CA SER A 3 25.60 -38.50 -4.95
C SER A 3 26.26 -39.85 -4.89
N GLN A 4 27.54 -39.87 -4.50
CA GLN A 4 28.14 -41.07 -3.96
C GLN A 4 27.66 -41.25 -2.54
N ILE A 5 26.65 -42.12 -2.34
CA ILE A 5 26.29 -42.57 -1.02
C ILE A 5 27.19 -43.76 -0.71
N GLN A 6 28.21 -43.51 0.07
CA GLN A 6 29.04 -44.61 0.63
C GLN A 6 28.45 -44.98 2.00
N VAL A 7 27.82 -46.12 2.08
CA VAL A 7 27.38 -46.69 3.34
C VAL A 7 28.42 -47.73 3.78
N THR A 8 29.20 -47.40 4.78
CA THR A 8 30.16 -48.33 5.42
C THR A 8 29.53 -48.90 6.69
N LEU A 9 29.21 -50.16 6.66
CA LEU A 9 28.80 -50.91 7.87
C LEU A 9 30.05 -51.30 8.67
N GLY A 10 30.41 -50.46 9.62
CA GLY A 10 31.55 -50.67 10.50
C GLY A 10 31.78 -49.46 11.40
N SER A 11 32.24 -49.65 12.58
CA SER A 11 32.23 -48.64 13.65
C SER A 11 33.44 -47.70 13.71
N ASP A 12 34.36 -47.78 12.75
CA ASP A 12 35.56 -46.92 12.78
C ASP A 12 36.05 -46.66 11.34
N PRO A 13 36.05 -45.38 10.84
CA PRO A 13 36.58 -45.09 9.54
C PRO A 13 38.10 -45.29 9.39
N ASP A 14 38.85 -45.37 10.48
CA ASP A 14 40.29 -45.60 10.50
C ASP A 14 40.65 -47.08 10.81
N ALA A 15 39.68 -47.94 11.07
CA ALA A 15 39.90 -49.35 11.27
C ALA A 15 40.20 -50.08 9.95
N LEU A 16 41.14 -51.00 9.95
CA LEU A 16 41.39 -51.91 8.84
C LEU A 16 40.05 -52.50 8.34
N PRO A 17 39.82 -52.63 7.03
CA PRO A 17 38.54 -53.01 6.48
C PRO A 17 38.08 -54.33 7.11
N ASN A 18 36.96 -54.26 7.84
CA ASN A 18 36.32 -55.45 8.36
C ASN A 18 35.88 -56.33 7.18
N PRO A 19 36.34 -57.56 7.09
CA PRO A 19 35.99 -58.42 5.97
C PRO A 19 34.49 -58.71 5.84
N ASN A 20 33.71 -58.36 6.87
CA ASN A 20 32.24 -58.45 6.89
C ASN A 20 31.54 -57.10 6.66
N ALA A 21 32.29 -56.01 6.39
CA ALA A 21 31.72 -54.75 6.05
C ALA A 21 31.23 -54.78 4.60
N ALA A 22 29.92 -54.66 4.39
CA ALA A 22 29.34 -54.44 3.06
C ALA A 22 29.40 -52.97 2.77
N THR A 23 30.23 -52.57 1.80
CA THR A 23 30.23 -51.21 1.26
C THR A 23 29.26 -51.18 0.09
N PHE A 24 28.15 -50.51 0.32
CA PHE A 24 27.21 -50.25 -0.78
C PHE A 24 27.65 -48.94 -1.48
N HIS A 25 28.22 -49.07 -2.64
CA HIS A 25 28.26 -47.96 -3.56
C HIS A 25 26.92 -47.90 -4.28
N ALA A 26 26.08 -47.02 -3.88
CA ALA A 26 25.03 -46.57 -4.79
C ALA A 26 25.74 -45.73 -5.85
N ALA A 27 26.28 -46.42 -6.82
CA ALA A 27 26.78 -45.74 -8.02
C ALA A 27 25.60 -45.25 -8.84
N PHE A 28 24.92 -44.23 -8.33
CA PHE A 28 24.37 -43.26 -9.23
C PHE A 28 25.57 -42.42 -9.60
N VAL A 29 26.16 -42.77 -10.69
CA VAL A 29 27.07 -41.90 -11.41
C VAL A 29 26.21 -40.86 -12.12
N GLY A 30 25.51 -40.04 -11.35
CA GLY A 30 24.94 -38.84 -11.82
C GLY A 30 26.09 -37.87 -11.91
N GLU A 31 26.65 -37.68 -13.10
CA GLU A 31 27.43 -36.50 -13.36
C GLU A 31 26.53 -35.29 -13.19
N ARG A 32 27.06 -34.20 -12.63
CA ARG A 32 26.32 -32.94 -12.56
C ARG A 32 25.94 -32.52 -13.95
N ALA A 33 24.69 -32.11 -14.13
CA ALA A 33 24.18 -31.74 -15.41
C ALA A 33 24.91 -30.50 -15.95
N TYR A 34 25.26 -30.56 -17.22
CA TYR A 34 25.74 -29.38 -17.95
C TYR A 34 24.57 -28.52 -18.43
N ASN A 35 24.82 -27.29 -18.79
CA ASN A 35 23.81 -26.32 -19.24
C ASN A 35 22.96 -26.79 -20.42
N ASP A 36 23.49 -27.65 -21.26
CA ASP A 36 22.85 -28.19 -22.48
C ASP A 36 21.96 -29.42 -22.23
N VAL A 37 21.95 -29.96 -21.00
CA VAL A 37 21.14 -31.13 -20.66
C VAL A 37 19.67 -30.75 -20.57
N ALA A 38 18.80 -31.53 -21.23
CA ALA A 38 17.37 -31.31 -21.16
C ALA A 38 16.76 -31.83 -19.86
N LEU A 39 15.66 -31.18 -19.39
CA LEU A 39 15.00 -31.54 -18.14
C LEU A 39 14.54 -33.01 -18.11
N ARG A 40 14.13 -33.55 -19.26
CA ARG A 40 13.71 -34.96 -19.37
C ARG A 40 14.84 -35.97 -19.12
N ASP A 41 16.09 -35.53 -19.30
CA ASP A 41 17.26 -36.38 -19.15
C ASP A 41 17.84 -36.31 -17.71
N LEU A 42 17.15 -35.60 -16.81
CA LEU A 42 17.50 -35.44 -15.41
C LEU A 42 16.60 -36.29 -14.53
N ASP A 43 17.16 -37.21 -13.79
CA ASP A 43 16.41 -38.12 -12.89
C ASP A 43 15.54 -37.40 -11.87
N LYS A 44 15.93 -36.18 -11.48
CA LYS A 44 15.21 -35.36 -10.50
C LYS A 44 13.80 -34.97 -10.92
N PHE A 45 13.50 -35.00 -12.23
CA PHE A 45 12.19 -34.71 -12.78
C PHE A 45 11.35 -35.98 -13.07
N TRP A 46 11.79 -37.12 -12.55
CA TRP A 46 11.05 -38.37 -12.65
C TRP A 46 10.59 -38.80 -11.24
N ASP A 47 9.36 -39.25 -11.12
CA ASP A 47 8.85 -39.80 -9.88
C ASP A 47 9.38 -41.23 -9.60
N ALA A 48 9.12 -41.70 -8.40
CA ALA A 48 9.53 -43.04 -8.00
C ALA A 48 8.89 -44.17 -8.85
N ASN A 49 7.85 -43.88 -9.59
CA ASN A 49 7.13 -44.80 -10.48
C ASN A 49 7.64 -44.73 -11.92
N GLY A 50 8.59 -43.85 -12.19
CA GLY A 50 9.13 -43.65 -13.54
C GLY A 50 8.28 -42.76 -14.43
N ASN A 51 7.39 -41.93 -13.86
CA ASN A 51 6.63 -40.95 -14.64
C ASN A 51 7.39 -39.61 -14.67
N PHE A 52 7.43 -39.01 -15.84
CA PHE A 52 8.07 -37.73 -16.04
C PHE A 52 7.14 -36.58 -15.64
N MET A 53 7.60 -35.67 -14.75
CA MET A 53 6.80 -34.58 -14.20
C MET A 53 6.37 -33.55 -15.23
N LEU A 54 7.15 -33.36 -16.30
CA LEU A 54 6.91 -32.37 -17.37
C LEU A 54 6.39 -33.06 -18.66
N THR A 55 5.57 -34.11 -18.54
CA THR A 55 4.90 -34.72 -19.68
C THR A 55 4.05 -33.68 -20.40
N ASP A 56 3.34 -32.84 -19.66
CA ASP A 56 2.67 -31.64 -20.14
C ASP A 56 3.44 -30.40 -19.68
N PRO A 57 3.39 -29.31 -20.45
CA PRO A 57 4.03 -28.05 -20.08
C PRO A 57 3.52 -27.54 -18.72
N GLN A 58 4.45 -27.20 -17.82
CA GLN A 58 4.14 -26.70 -16.50
C GLN A 58 4.50 -25.21 -16.39
N THR A 59 3.68 -24.47 -15.67
CA THR A 59 3.91 -23.03 -15.46
C THR A 59 4.31 -22.75 -14.01
N ILE A 60 5.41 -22.04 -13.85
CA ILE A 60 5.85 -21.50 -12.54
C ILE A 60 5.56 -20.00 -12.55
N SER A 61 4.82 -19.53 -11.58
CA SER A 61 4.59 -18.11 -11.33
C SER A 61 5.62 -17.59 -10.34
N ILE A 62 6.24 -16.48 -10.66
CA ILE A 62 7.21 -15.78 -9.83
C ILE A 62 6.50 -14.55 -9.27
N VAL A 63 6.51 -14.39 -7.95
CA VAL A 63 5.88 -13.28 -7.26
C VAL A 63 6.95 -12.52 -6.50
N GLN A 64 7.09 -11.24 -6.81
CA GLN A 64 7.99 -10.33 -6.14
C GLN A 64 7.33 -9.75 -4.88
N GLY A 65 8.12 -9.35 -3.89
CA GLY A 65 7.62 -8.84 -2.62
C GLY A 65 6.78 -7.56 -2.71
N ASP A 66 6.90 -6.81 -3.81
CA ASP A 66 6.06 -5.64 -4.13
C ASP A 66 4.69 -6.02 -4.73
N GLY A 67 4.42 -7.33 -4.92
CA GLY A 67 3.19 -7.85 -5.51
C GLY A 67 3.23 -8.02 -7.03
N SER A 68 4.31 -7.64 -7.70
CA SER A 68 4.52 -7.88 -9.14
C SER A 68 4.64 -9.37 -9.43
N LYS A 69 4.13 -9.79 -10.59
CA LYS A 69 4.07 -11.20 -10.96
C LYS A 69 4.60 -11.42 -12.38
N ALA A 70 5.37 -12.47 -12.53
CA ALA A 70 5.79 -13.01 -13.83
C ALA A 70 5.49 -14.50 -13.88
N SER A 71 5.53 -15.11 -15.04
CA SER A 71 5.36 -16.56 -15.18
C SER A 71 6.25 -17.11 -16.27
N ILE A 72 6.78 -18.29 -16.04
CA ILE A 72 7.54 -19.06 -17.02
C ILE A 72 6.84 -20.37 -17.28
N THR A 73 6.83 -20.80 -18.54
CA THR A 73 6.36 -22.14 -18.92
C THR A 73 7.56 -23.00 -19.26
N LEU A 74 7.62 -24.16 -18.63
CA LEU A 74 8.69 -25.15 -18.79
C LEU A 74 8.20 -26.35 -19.60
N TYR A 75 9.04 -26.79 -20.49
CA TYR A 75 8.81 -27.97 -21.33
C TYR A 75 9.86 -29.02 -20.96
N GLY A 76 9.51 -30.28 -21.03
CA GLY A 76 10.45 -31.36 -20.77
C GLY A 76 11.68 -31.40 -21.70
N THR A 77 11.59 -30.73 -22.86
CA THR A 77 12.69 -30.57 -23.83
C THR A 77 13.58 -29.35 -23.56
N ASP A 78 13.18 -28.48 -22.62
CA ASP A 78 14.00 -27.32 -22.28
C ASP A 78 15.33 -27.77 -21.66
N THR A 79 16.41 -27.15 -22.09
CA THR A 79 17.72 -27.32 -21.46
C THR A 79 17.85 -26.43 -20.21
N LEU A 80 18.79 -26.75 -19.32
CA LEU A 80 19.03 -25.91 -18.14
C LEU A 80 19.37 -24.45 -18.51
N GLU A 81 20.09 -24.26 -19.63
CA GLU A 81 20.35 -22.88 -20.14
C GLU A 81 19.06 -22.20 -20.60
N GLN A 82 18.15 -22.90 -21.26
CA GLN A 82 16.86 -22.33 -21.66
C GLN A 82 15.99 -21.99 -20.44
N VAL A 83 16.01 -22.83 -19.41
CA VAL A 83 15.35 -22.51 -18.14
C VAL A 83 15.97 -21.26 -17.49
N ARG A 84 17.30 -21.16 -17.48
CA ARG A 84 18.02 -19.97 -16.99
C ARG A 84 17.58 -18.71 -17.75
N GLN A 85 17.55 -18.78 -19.08
CA GLN A 85 17.13 -17.63 -19.91
C GLN A 85 15.67 -17.23 -19.68
N LYS A 86 14.78 -18.19 -19.50
CA LYS A 86 13.37 -17.92 -19.15
C LYS A 86 13.25 -17.23 -17.80
N LEU A 87 13.99 -17.67 -16.79
CA LEU A 87 14.06 -17.03 -15.48
C LEU A 87 14.64 -15.61 -15.55
N VAL A 88 15.74 -15.43 -16.30
CA VAL A 88 16.34 -14.10 -16.53
C VAL A 88 15.34 -13.15 -17.18
N SER A 89 14.62 -13.62 -18.21
CA SER A 89 13.59 -12.82 -18.88
C SER A 89 12.45 -12.45 -17.93
N ALA A 90 11.94 -13.41 -17.18
CA ALA A 90 10.84 -13.19 -16.24
C ALA A 90 11.25 -12.20 -15.12
N ILE A 91 12.42 -12.37 -14.53
CA ILE A 91 12.88 -11.51 -13.44
C ILE A 91 13.33 -10.15 -13.98
N GLY A 92 14.11 -10.14 -15.05
CA GLY A 92 14.66 -8.91 -15.62
C GLY A 92 13.60 -8.05 -16.29
N THR A 93 12.84 -8.65 -17.23
CA THR A 93 11.91 -7.91 -18.09
C THR A 93 10.53 -7.82 -17.49
N ASP A 94 9.91 -8.96 -17.13
CA ASP A 94 8.51 -8.97 -16.70
C ASP A 94 8.33 -8.39 -15.29
N LEU A 95 9.27 -8.64 -14.36
CA LEU A 95 9.30 -8.01 -13.03
C LEU A 95 10.04 -6.65 -13.05
N GLY A 96 10.60 -6.24 -14.19
CA GLY A 96 11.19 -4.92 -14.38
C GLY A 96 12.53 -4.67 -13.66
N GLN A 97 13.23 -5.72 -13.22
CA GLN A 97 14.51 -5.57 -12.50
C GLN A 97 15.69 -5.17 -13.41
N ALA A 98 15.56 -5.39 -14.73
CA ALA A 98 16.59 -5.01 -15.70
C ALA A 98 16.96 -3.51 -15.65
N LYS A 99 16.03 -2.65 -15.26
CA LYS A 99 16.26 -1.21 -15.12
C LYS A 99 17.32 -0.85 -14.07
N TYR A 100 17.53 -1.72 -13.08
CA TYR A 100 18.47 -1.48 -12.00
C TYR A 100 19.87 -2.06 -12.28
N VAL A 101 19.95 -3.14 -13.07
CA VAL A 101 21.22 -3.87 -13.31
C VAL A 101 21.83 -3.61 -14.69
N GLY A 102 21.11 -2.96 -15.60
CA GLY A 102 21.58 -2.61 -16.92
C GLY A 102 22.13 -3.80 -17.70
N THR A 103 23.40 -3.79 -18.05
CA THR A 103 24.06 -4.86 -18.83
C THR A 103 24.19 -6.18 -18.07
N ASN A 104 24.10 -6.16 -16.73
CA ASN A 104 24.31 -7.34 -15.88
C ASN A 104 23.01 -8.13 -15.63
N VAL A 105 22.02 -7.99 -16.50
CA VAL A 105 20.75 -8.74 -16.43
C VAL A 105 20.96 -10.25 -16.38
N GLN A 106 21.98 -10.76 -17.09
CA GLN A 106 22.27 -12.19 -17.13
C GLN A 106 22.72 -12.74 -15.77
N GLU A 107 23.24 -11.89 -14.90
CA GLU A 107 23.69 -12.26 -13.56
C GLU A 107 22.56 -12.39 -12.54
N LEU A 108 21.30 -12.07 -12.92
CA LEU A 108 20.13 -12.32 -12.09
C LEU A 108 19.92 -13.81 -11.85
N VAL A 109 20.28 -14.65 -12.82
CA VAL A 109 20.20 -16.09 -12.67
C VAL A 109 21.46 -16.73 -13.26
N SER A 110 22.21 -17.42 -12.42
CA SER A 110 23.33 -18.24 -12.85
C SER A 110 23.07 -19.71 -12.57
N TYR A 111 23.65 -20.58 -13.37
CA TYR A 111 23.72 -21.99 -13.11
C TYR A 111 25.18 -22.32 -12.84
N VAL A 112 25.45 -22.96 -11.69
CA VAL A 112 26.80 -23.30 -11.25
C VAL A 112 27.21 -24.63 -11.86
N GLU A 113 28.03 -24.57 -12.89
CA GLU A 113 28.55 -25.77 -13.54
C GLU A 113 29.64 -26.46 -12.72
N ARG A 114 29.97 -27.68 -13.15
CA ARG A 114 31.07 -28.49 -12.57
C ARG A 114 32.40 -27.73 -12.65
N GLY A 115 33.14 -27.71 -11.54
CA GLY A 115 34.47 -27.12 -11.47
C GLY A 115 34.55 -25.68 -11.00
N ALA A 116 33.39 -25.07 -10.68
CA ALA A 116 33.35 -23.76 -10.03
C ALA A 116 33.85 -23.85 -8.62
N GLY A 117 34.68 -24.40 -8.09
CA GLY A 117 35.28 -24.57 -6.74
C GLY A 117 34.42 -24.09 -5.58
N VAL A 118 34.63 -24.66 -4.41
CA VAL A 118 33.98 -24.20 -3.18
C VAL A 118 34.76 -22.98 -2.68
N ASP A 119 34.20 -21.80 -2.87
CA ASP A 119 34.69 -20.55 -2.30
C ASP A 119 33.57 -19.84 -1.51
N ASP A 120 33.85 -18.70 -0.92
CA ASP A 120 32.88 -17.92 -0.15
C ASP A 120 31.87 -17.15 -1.04
N THR A 121 31.76 -17.49 -2.31
CA THR A 121 30.80 -16.87 -3.23
C THR A 121 29.42 -17.52 -3.13
N ASP A 122 28.40 -16.81 -3.60
CA ASP A 122 27.04 -17.34 -3.71
C ASP A 122 26.95 -18.51 -4.72
N GLU A 123 27.99 -18.74 -5.51
CA GLU A 123 28.11 -19.80 -6.53
C GLU A 123 28.94 -21.02 -6.06
N SER A 124 28.98 -21.29 -4.78
CA SER A 124 29.81 -22.36 -4.22
C SER A 124 29.27 -23.77 -4.41
N VAL A 125 27.96 -23.92 -4.71
CA VAL A 125 27.31 -25.23 -4.83
C VAL A 125 27.05 -25.57 -6.30
N GLU A 126 27.86 -26.47 -6.83
CA GLU A 126 27.72 -26.93 -8.21
C GLU A 126 26.40 -27.70 -8.46
N GLY A 127 25.86 -27.57 -9.66
CA GLY A 127 24.58 -28.19 -10.05
C GLY A 127 23.35 -27.49 -9.50
N THR A 128 23.46 -26.23 -9.10
CA THR A 128 22.35 -25.44 -8.59
C THR A 128 22.11 -24.17 -9.40
N PHE A 129 20.86 -23.71 -9.42
CA PHE A 129 20.52 -22.37 -9.84
C PHE A 129 20.72 -21.40 -8.68
N VAL A 130 21.41 -20.31 -8.92
CA VAL A 130 21.50 -19.19 -8.01
C VAL A 130 20.66 -18.06 -8.60
N ILE A 131 19.55 -17.77 -7.97
CA ILE A 131 18.59 -16.72 -8.40
C ILE A 131 18.77 -15.54 -7.47
N ARG A 132 19.01 -14.37 -8.06
CA ARG A 132 19.30 -13.13 -7.35
C ARG A 132 18.23 -12.10 -7.67
N THR A 133 18.08 -11.14 -6.80
CA THR A 133 17.24 -9.96 -7.03
C THR A 133 18.12 -8.72 -7.11
N ALA A 134 17.72 -7.78 -7.95
CA ALA A 134 18.34 -6.46 -8.05
C ALA A 134 17.69 -5.43 -7.12
N ILE A 135 16.59 -5.79 -6.48
CA ILE A 135 15.85 -4.91 -5.57
C ILE A 135 16.22 -5.29 -4.14
N SER A 136 16.68 -4.31 -3.37
CA SER A 136 17.01 -4.51 -1.96
C SER A 136 15.74 -4.61 -1.09
N GLY A 137 15.86 -5.28 0.04
CA GLY A 137 14.78 -5.39 1.01
C GLY A 137 13.70 -6.40 0.64
N LYS A 138 12.62 -6.40 1.38
CA LYS A 138 11.49 -7.32 1.18
C LYS A 138 10.77 -7.11 -0.15
N ALA A 139 10.78 -5.91 -0.69
CA ALA A 139 10.20 -5.63 -1.99
C ALA A 139 10.84 -6.44 -3.13
N GLY A 140 12.12 -6.81 -2.97
CA GLY A 140 12.85 -7.63 -3.93
C GLY A 140 12.77 -9.15 -3.67
N GLU A 141 12.13 -9.61 -2.61
CA GLU A 141 12.02 -11.03 -2.30
C GLU A 141 11.20 -11.76 -3.37
N LEU A 142 11.76 -12.85 -3.92
CA LEU A 142 11.13 -13.64 -4.96
C LEU A 142 10.52 -14.91 -4.38
N ASN A 143 9.26 -15.15 -4.68
CA ASN A 143 8.53 -16.35 -4.30
C ASN A 143 8.06 -17.09 -5.55
N PHE A 144 8.17 -18.41 -5.54
CA PHE A 144 7.84 -19.27 -6.68
C PHE A 144 6.59 -20.09 -6.37
N ILE A 145 5.64 -20.09 -7.28
CA ILE A 145 4.36 -20.79 -7.15
C ILE A 145 4.16 -21.67 -8.38
N GLY A 146 3.94 -22.95 -8.15
CA GLY A 146 3.72 -23.91 -9.23
C GLY A 146 3.35 -25.28 -8.66
N ASP A 147 3.48 -26.30 -9.46
CA ASP A 147 3.37 -27.68 -9.01
C ASP A 147 4.39 -27.95 -7.90
N GLU A 148 3.94 -28.58 -6.80
CA GLU A 148 4.76 -28.77 -5.59
C GLU A 148 6.00 -29.63 -5.86
N ASP A 149 5.86 -30.66 -6.66
CA ASP A 149 6.97 -31.56 -6.97
C ASP A 149 7.98 -30.89 -7.88
N LEU A 150 7.51 -30.07 -8.83
CA LEU A 150 8.35 -29.26 -9.70
C LEU A 150 9.14 -28.20 -8.91
N ILE A 151 8.47 -27.48 -8.00
CA ILE A 151 9.11 -26.49 -7.13
C ILE A 151 10.19 -27.14 -6.26
N LYS A 152 9.92 -28.34 -5.72
CA LYS A 152 10.91 -29.12 -4.97
C LYS A 152 12.06 -29.60 -5.85
N ALA A 153 11.77 -30.08 -7.07
CA ALA A 153 12.77 -30.53 -8.01
C ALA A 153 13.79 -29.46 -8.36
N PHE A 154 13.36 -28.23 -8.54
CA PHE A 154 14.24 -27.07 -8.71
C PHE A 154 14.80 -26.47 -7.41
N SER A 155 14.39 -26.97 -6.25
CA SER A 155 14.73 -26.41 -4.93
C SER A 155 14.32 -24.95 -4.75
N LEU A 156 13.30 -24.48 -5.48
CA LEU A 156 12.80 -23.11 -5.45
C LEU A 156 12.01 -22.78 -4.17
N ALA A 157 11.74 -23.76 -3.32
CA ALA A 157 11.14 -23.54 -2.00
C ALA A 157 12.14 -22.95 -0.98
N ASN A 158 13.44 -23.05 -1.25
CA ASN A 158 14.49 -22.57 -0.36
C ASN A 158 14.80 -21.10 -0.63
N ILE A 159 13.96 -20.22 -0.10
CA ILE A 159 14.08 -18.77 -0.29
C ILE A 159 14.78 -18.16 0.91
N ARG A 160 15.78 -17.33 0.65
CA ARG A 160 16.43 -16.54 1.67
C ARG A 160 15.56 -15.31 2.00
N ASN A 161 15.08 -15.21 3.24
CA ASN A 161 14.27 -14.07 3.67
C ASN A 161 15.09 -12.78 3.65
N ALA A 162 14.56 -11.77 2.96
CA ALA A 162 15.13 -10.43 2.96
C ALA A 162 14.75 -9.65 4.22
N LYS A 163 15.63 -8.72 4.62
CA LYS A 163 15.30 -7.71 5.64
C LYS A 163 14.69 -6.50 4.97
N GLU A 164 13.84 -5.76 5.69
CA GLU A 164 13.36 -4.47 5.21
C GLU A 164 14.51 -3.47 5.08
N ASN A 165 14.40 -2.59 4.10
CA ASN A 165 15.28 -1.43 4.00
C ASN A 165 14.96 -0.43 5.11
N GLU A 166 15.99 0.24 5.63
CA GLU A 166 15.84 1.38 6.53
C GLU A 166 16.17 2.66 5.77
N PHE A 167 15.28 3.63 5.83
CA PHE A 167 15.46 4.94 5.22
C PHE A 167 15.45 6.02 6.30
N THR A 168 16.27 7.05 6.12
CA THR A 168 16.21 8.25 6.92
C THR A 168 15.38 9.29 6.20
N VAL A 169 14.29 9.75 6.83
CA VAL A 169 13.32 10.65 6.21
C VAL A 169 13.31 12.00 6.90
N ASN A 170 13.35 13.05 6.08
CA ASN A 170 13.14 14.43 6.49
C ASN A 170 11.90 14.97 5.79
N ILE A 171 10.98 15.57 6.54
CA ILE A 171 9.76 16.15 6.00
C ILE A 171 9.72 17.62 6.36
N TYR A 172 9.63 18.46 5.33
CA TYR A 172 9.54 19.90 5.47
C TYR A 172 8.24 20.40 4.84
N ASP A 173 7.70 21.45 5.41
CA ASP A 173 6.64 22.20 4.78
C ASP A 173 7.26 23.05 3.66
N ALA A 174 6.90 22.74 2.40
CA ALA A 174 7.49 23.38 1.22
C ALA A 174 7.18 24.89 1.12
N HIS A 175 6.12 25.36 1.81
CA HIS A 175 5.72 26.77 1.78
C HIS A 175 6.41 27.59 2.86
N THR A 176 6.53 27.04 4.08
CA THR A 176 7.10 27.75 5.24
C THR A 176 8.53 27.35 5.54
N GLY A 177 9.04 26.26 4.95
CA GLY A 177 10.35 25.70 5.28
C GLY A 177 10.44 25.07 6.67
N SER A 178 9.31 25.02 7.42
CA SER A 178 9.33 24.42 8.74
C SER A 178 9.45 22.91 8.67
N SER A 179 10.32 22.35 9.51
CA SER A 179 10.51 20.91 9.59
C SER A 179 9.39 20.27 10.41
N LYS A 180 8.73 19.24 9.86
CA LYS A 180 7.77 18.39 10.58
C LYS A 180 8.44 17.15 11.16
N VAL A 181 9.36 16.55 10.41
CA VAL A 181 10.11 15.36 10.80
C VAL A 181 11.56 15.56 10.39
N ILE A 182 12.50 15.25 11.27
CA ILE A 182 13.94 15.39 11.03
C ILE A 182 14.64 14.10 11.43
N ASN A 183 15.41 13.51 10.50
CA ASN A 183 16.26 12.34 10.73
C ASN A 183 15.51 11.14 11.34
N GLU A 184 14.23 10.97 10.98
CA GLU A 184 13.48 9.80 11.43
C GLU A 184 13.85 8.59 10.59
N LYS A 185 14.18 7.49 11.26
CA LYS A 185 14.45 6.21 10.60
C LYS A 185 13.17 5.41 10.47
N ILE A 186 12.81 5.11 9.25
CA ILE A 186 11.66 4.25 8.94
C ILE A 186 12.14 2.92 8.38
N THR A 187 11.41 1.87 8.69
CA THR A 187 11.62 0.54 8.13
C THR A 187 10.57 0.29 7.05
N GLY A 188 11.02 0.03 5.84
CA GLY A 188 10.15 -0.09 4.66
C GLY A 188 10.11 1.21 3.85
N ASN A 189 9.28 1.22 2.81
CA ASN A 189 9.20 2.30 1.82
C ASN A 189 7.86 3.05 1.84
N GLU A 190 7.11 2.96 2.93
CA GLU A 190 5.79 3.56 3.07
C GLU A 190 5.75 4.53 4.26
N LEU A 191 5.21 5.72 4.03
CA LEU A 191 4.89 6.71 5.04
C LEU A 191 3.38 6.79 5.18
N ILE A 192 2.85 6.21 6.26
CA ILE A 192 1.41 6.11 6.50
C ILE A 192 0.97 7.26 7.39
N GLY A 193 0.18 8.21 6.85
CA GLY A 193 -0.41 9.31 7.60
C GLY A 193 0.59 10.31 8.22
N VAL A 194 1.87 10.28 7.84
CA VAL A 194 2.92 11.13 8.44
C VAL A 194 2.84 12.56 7.91
N ILE A 195 2.58 12.74 6.63
CA ILE A 195 2.46 14.06 6.00
C ILE A 195 1.09 14.66 6.32
N HIS A 196 0.05 13.88 6.14
CA HIS A 196 -1.34 14.20 6.46
C HIS A 196 -2.08 12.90 6.78
N SER A 197 -3.06 12.94 7.71
CA SER A 197 -3.76 11.73 8.21
C SER A 197 -4.37 10.85 7.13
N ASN A 198 -4.67 11.41 5.95
CA ASN A 198 -5.30 10.71 4.83
C ASN A 198 -4.38 10.55 3.62
N VAL A 199 -3.10 10.82 3.79
CA VAL A 199 -2.11 10.71 2.71
C VAL A 199 -1.04 9.72 3.13
N ASP A 200 -1.00 8.62 2.40
CA ASP A 200 0.09 7.67 2.46
C ASP A 200 1.00 7.88 1.27
N VAL A 201 2.28 7.91 1.52
CA VAL A 201 3.30 8.03 0.49
C VAL A 201 4.09 6.74 0.43
N SER A 202 4.05 6.09 -0.72
CA SER A 202 4.93 4.96 -1.03
C SER A 202 5.97 5.44 -2.04
N PHE A 203 7.23 5.23 -1.74
CA PHE A 203 8.33 5.55 -2.65
C PHE A 203 8.99 4.27 -3.17
N ASP A 204 9.73 4.40 -4.26
CA ASP A 204 10.45 3.27 -4.86
C ASP A 204 11.39 2.67 -3.80
N PRO A 205 11.31 1.35 -3.51
CA PRO A 205 12.21 0.70 -2.56
C PRO A 205 13.69 0.83 -2.93
N MET A 206 13.98 1.18 -4.20
CA MET A 206 15.31 1.47 -4.70
C MET A 206 15.64 2.96 -4.78
N ALA A 207 14.78 3.83 -4.20
CA ALA A 207 15.07 5.25 -4.10
C ALA A 207 16.40 5.45 -3.35
N ASP A 208 17.28 6.25 -3.91
CA ASP A 208 18.61 6.55 -3.37
C ASP A 208 19.53 5.33 -3.17
N ILE A 209 19.27 4.21 -3.84
CA ILE A 209 20.06 2.99 -3.80
C ILE A 209 20.66 2.72 -5.17
N ASP A 210 21.98 2.55 -5.23
CA ASP A 210 22.70 2.06 -6.39
C ASP A 210 22.97 0.56 -6.27
N VAL A 211 22.81 -0.14 -7.39
CA VAL A 211 23.08 -1.56 -7.51
C VAL A 211 24.26 -1.79 -8.41
N THR A 212 25.27 -2.47 -7.92
CA THR A 212 26.46 -2.82 -8.69
C THR A 212 26.71 -4.31 -8.62
N TRP A 213 27.11 -4.91 -9.75
CA TRP A 213 27.55 -6.29 -9.77
C TRP A 213 28.98 -6.39 -9.25
N ASN A 214 29.20 -7.24 -8.26
CA ASN A 214 30.53 -7.53 -7.72
C ASN A 214 31.01 -8.87 -8.28
N GLU A 215 31.96 -8.80 -9.21
CA GLU A 215 32.50 -9.98 -9.89
C GLU A 215 33.24 -10.94 -8.94
N GLY A 216 33.92 -10.41 -7.92
CA GLY A 216 34.65 -11.22 -6.95
C GLY A 216 33.75 -11.97 -5.97
N LEU A 217 32.59 -11.39 -5.63
CA LEU A 217 31.62 -11.99 -4.71
C LEU A 217 30.46 -12.66 -5.45
N LYS A 218 30.40 -12.57 -6.77
CA LYS A 218 29.32 -13.11 -7.62
C LYS A 218 27.91 -12.75 -7.13
N ARG A 219 27.74 -11.50 -6.65
CA ARG A 219 26.48 -10.98 -6.16
C ARG A 219 26.30 -9.50 -6.42
N PHE A 220 25.05 -9.05 -6.41
CA PHE A 220 24.73 -7.63 -6.39
C PHE A 220 25.06 -7.03 -5.04
N THR A 221 25.69 -5.86 -5.06
CA THR A 221 25.97 -5.03 -3.90
C THR A 221 25.17 -3.75 -4.00
N TYR A 222 24.66 -3.30 -2.86
CA TYR A 222 23.80 -2.13 -2.73
C TYR A 222 24.57 -1.05 -1.98
N ALA A 223 24.53 0.15 -2.50
CA ALA A 223 25.17 1.32 -1.89
C ALA A 223 24.19 2.49 -1.92
N GLU A 224 24.30 3.37 -0.94
CA GLU A 224 23.58 4.64 -0.93
C GLU A 224 24.13 5.54 -2.05
N LYS A 225 23.25 6.21 -2.80
CA LYS A 225 23.64 7.25 -3.75
C LYS A 225 24.16 8.46 -3.01
N SER A 226 25.06 9.19 -3.66
CA SER A 226 25.64 10.40 -3.08
C SER A 226 24.70 11.62 -3.08
N SER A 227 23.54 11.50 -3.71
CA SER A 227 22.53 12.56 -3.84
C SER A 227 21.31 12.27 -3.00
N THR A 228 20.84 13.27 -2.26
CA THR A 228 19.57 13.18 -1.53
C THR A 228 18.41 13.03 -2.52
N TYR A 229 17.54 12.07 -2.30
CA TYR A 229 16.31 11.91 -3.08
C TYR A 229 15.25 12.86 -2.52
N GLU A 230 14.86 13.84 -3.31
CA GLU A 230 13.85 14.83 -2.93
C GLU A 230 12.57 14.64 -3.75
N THR A 231 11.44 14.63 -3.06
CA THR A 231 10.11 14.57 -3.68
C THR A 231 9.21 15.65 -3.11
N TYR A 232 8.54 16.39 -4.00
CA TYR A 232 7.54 17.37 -3.64
C TYR A 232 6.15 16.75 -3.74
N VAL A 233 5.44 16.73 -2.62
CA VAL A 233 4.07 16.22 -2.55
C VAL A 233 3.12 17.41 -2.44
N HIS A 234 2.31 17.63 -3.48
CA HIS A 234 1.27 18.65 -3.48
C HIS A 234 -0.03 18.04 -2.97
N LEU A 235 -0.47 18.49 -1.80
CA LEU A 235 -1.74 18.06 -1.22
C LEU A 235 -2.86 18.99 -1.73
N ALA A 236 -3.84 18.40 -2.41
CA ALA A 236 -5.11 19.06 -2.67
C ALA A 236 -6.08 18.68 -1.55
N ASP A 237 -6.70 19.66 -0.93
CA ASP A 237 -7.76 19.42 0.05
C ASP A 237 -9.05 19.04 -0.69
N ASN A 238 -9.41 17.77 -0.62
CA ASN A 238 -10.64 17.23 -1.19
C ASN A 238 -11.71 16.99 -0.12
N THR A 239 -11.59 17.65 1.03
CA THR A 239 -12.61 17.54 2.08
C THR A 239 -13.95 18.04 1.55
N THR A 240 -14.99 17.27 1.80
CA THR A 240 -16.37 17.72 1.55
C THR A 240 -16.78 18.64 2.68
N VAL A 241 -16.99 19.91 2.34
CA VAL A 241 -17.38 20.93 3.32
C VAL A 241 -18.89 21.02 3.41
N PHE A 242 -19.43 20.88 4.63
CA PHE A 242 -20.84 21.06 4.93
C PHE A 242 -21.02 22.36 5.70
N GLN A 243 -21.87 23.25 5.19
CA GLN A 243 -22.28 24.44 5.94
C GLN A 243 -23.21 24.00 7.10
N ILE A 244 -22.80 24.28 8.32
CA ILE A 244 -23.49 23.88 9.56
C ILE A 244 -24.02 25.06 10.37
N GLY A 245 -23.89 26.28 9.88
CA GLY A 245 -24.35 27.48 10.53
C GLY A 245 -24.74 28.58 9.55
N ALA A 246 -25.21 29.72 10.07
CA ALA A 246 -25.71 30.83 9.26
C ALA A 246 -24.62 31.81 8.83
N ASN A 247 -23.46 31.76 9.47
CA ASN A 247 -22.38 32.74 9.24
C ASN A 247 -21.26 32.14 8.41
N GLU A 248 -20.44 32.99 7.85
CA GLU A 248 -19.20 32.61 7.16
C GLU A 248 -18.25 31.92 8.13
N GLY A 249 -17.66 30.77 7.72
CA GLY A 249 -16.76 29.96 8.54
C GLY A 249 -17.46 29.00 9.53
N GLU A 250 -18.80 28.96 9.55
CA GLU A 250 -19.54 27.93 10.28
C GLU A 250 -19.74 26.70 9.42
N ASP A 251 -18.62 26.05 9.06
CA ASP A 251 -18.58 24.88 8.22
C ASP A 251 -17.94 23.69 8.95
N MET A 252 -18.14 22.52 8.40
CA MET A 252 -17.50 21.27 8.85
C MET A 252 -16.98 20.51 7.67
N GLY A 253 -15.66 20.36 7.61
CA GLY A 253 -14.99 19.49 6.66
C GLY A 253 -15.12 18.03 7.09
N ILE A 254 -15.55 17.17 6.16
CA ILE A 254 -15.54 15.72 6.32
C ILE A 254 -14.60 15.15 5.27
N ASP A 255 -13.61 14.42 5.75
CA ASP A 255 -12.66 13.72 4.91
C ASP A 255 -12.90 12.21 5.00
N ILE A 256 -12.98 11.57 3.84
CA ILE A 256 -13.14 10.13 3.72
C ILE A 256 -11.95 9.59 2.93
N GLY A 257 -11.02 8.98 3.65
CA GLY A 257 -9.85 8.34 3.05
C GLY A 257 -10.23 7.21 2.10
N ALA A 258 -9.37 6.95 1.10
CA ALA A 258 -9.54 5.83 0.20
C ALA A 258 -9.48 4.49 0.97
N MET A 259 -10.53 3.65 0.85
CA MET A 259 -10.68 2.36 1.54
C MET A 259 -10.67 1.18 0.56
N GLY A 260 -10.13 1.36 -0.64
CA GLY A 260 -9.96 0.29 -1.62
C GLY A 260 -8.82 -0.66 -1.22
N SER A 261 -8.81 -1.86 -1.78
CA SER A 261 -7.79 -2.88 -1.50
C SER A 261 -6.36 -2.40 -1.74
N ARG A 262 -6.16 -1.52 -2.72
CA ARG A 262 -4.87 -0.89 -3.01
C ARG A 262 -4.46 0.08 -1.91
N ALA A 263 -5.36 0.96 -1.49
CA ALA A 263 -5.11 1.94 -0.44
C ALA A 263 -4.90 1.29 0.93
N LEU A 264 -5.46 0.09 1.14
CA LEU A 264 -5.27 -0.69 2.36
C LEU A 264 -4.07 -1.63 2.29
N GLY A 265 -3.29 -1.61 1.19
CA GLY A 265 -2.10 -2.46 1.02
C GLY A 265 -2.42 -3.95 0.83
N LEU A 266 -3.68 -4.32 0.59
CA LEU A 266 -4.09 -5.71 0.51
C LEU A 266 -3.67 -6.43 -0.78
N GLN A 267 -3.08 -5.70 -1.74
CA GLN A 267 -2.56 -6.29 -2.98
C GLN A 267 -1.28 -7.11 -2.74
N SER A 268 -0.54 -6.81 -1.68
CA SER A 268 0.68 -7.52 -1.28
C SER A 268 0.44 -8.75 -0.39
N VAL A 269 -0.84 -9.10 -0.14
CA VAL A 269 -1.19 -10.27 0.68
C VAL A 269 -0.86 -11.55 -0.07
N LEU A 270 0.16 -12.26 0.39
CA LEU A 270 0.64 -13.53 -0.14
C LEU A 270 0.36 -14.67 0.86
N ARG A 271 -0.03 -15.85 0.34
CA ARG A 271 -0.35 -17.04 1.14
C ARG A 271 0.42 -18.27 0.67
N THR A 272 1.59 -18.05 0.10
CA THR A 272 2.37 -19.12 -0.57
C THR A 272 3.13 -19.98 0.40
N ASP A 273 3.57 -19.41 1.52
CA ASP A 273 4.30 -20.09 2.56
C ASP A 273 3.90 -19.58 3.96
N ARG A 274 4.46 -20.21 5.01
CA ARG A 274 4.22 -19.83 6.40
C ARG A 274 4.69 -18.40 6.71
N VAL A 275 5.79 -17.98 6.12
CA VAL A 275 6.41 -16.67 6.42
C VAL A 275 5.62 -15.56 5.75
N SER A 276 5.28 -15.72 4.46
CA SER A 276 4.46 -14.75 3.73
C SER A 276 3.04 -14.66 4.31
N ALA A 277 2.48 -15.80 4.76
CA ALA A 277 1.20 -15.80 5.46
C ALA A 277 1.26 -15.04 6.80
N ALA A 278 2.32 -15.20 7.59
CA ALA A 278 2.51 -14.47 8.84
C ALA A 278 2.63 -12.95 8.61
N ARG A 279 3.35 -12.52 7.56
CA ARG A 279 3.43 -11.11 7.16
C ARG A 279 2.07 -10.56 6.71
N SER A 280 1.32 -11.37 5.96
CA SER A 280 -0.01 -11.00 5.50
C SER A 280 -0.98 -10.73 6.65
N ILE A 281 -0.82 -11.39 7.79
CA ILE A 281 -1.60 -11.10 9.00
C ILE A 281 -1.37 -9.66 9.45
N THR A 282 -0.12 -9.22 9.52
CA THR A 282 0.21 -7.83 9.92
C THR A 282 -0.39 -6.80 8.94
N VAL A 283 -0.34 -7.07 7.64
CA VAL A 283 -0.95 -6.18 6.62
C VAL A 283 -2.47 -6.11 6.79
N ILE A 284 -3.11 -7.25 7.05
CA ILE A 284 -4.56 -7.31 7.28
C ILE A 284 -4.94 -6.61 8.59
N ASP A 285 -4.17 -6.79 9.66
CA ASP A 285 -4.41 -6.10 10.94
C ASP A 285 -4.29 -4.59 10.78
N ASN A 286 -3.30 -4.10 10.06
CA ASN A 286 -3.16 -2.69 9.73
C ASN A 286 -4.35 -2.17 8.92
N ALA A 287 -4.81 -2.92 7.94
CA ALA A 287 -6.00 -2.58 7.15
C ALA A 287 -7.27 -2.51 8.02
N ILE A 288 -7.46 -3.47 8.93
CA ILE A 288 -8.58 -3.49 9.90
C ILE A 288 -8.52 -2.26 10.81
N ASN A 289 -7.33 -1.92 11.33
CA ASN A 289 -7.14 -0.76 12.19
C ASN A 289 -7.46 0.54 11.43
N ARG A 290 -7.05 0.70 10.18
CA ARG A 290 -7.37 1.86 9.34
C ARG A 290 -8.87 1.98 9.08
N VAL A 291 -9.54 0.90 8.71
CA VAL A 291 -10.99 0.89 8.51
C VAL A 291 -11.72 1.21 9.81
N SER A 292 -11.27 0.67 10.94
CA SER A 292 -11.86 0.93 12.25
C SER A 292 -11.69 2.40 12.66
N SER A 293 -10.53 2.99 12.44
CA SER A 293 -10.25 4.41 12.67
C SER A 293 -11.15 5.30 11.81
N GLN A 294 -11.27 5.00 10.52
CA GLN A 294 -12.16 5.74 9.61
C GLN A 294 -13.62 5.65 10.03
N ARG A 295 -14.07 4.46 10.44
CA ARG A 295 -15.44 4.29 10.97
C ARG A 295 -15.67 5.08 12.25
N ALA A 296 -14.69 5.12 13.15
CA ALA A 296 -14.75 5.92 14.38
C ALA A 296 -14.85 7.42 14.06
N SER A 297 -14.06 7.91 13.10
CA SER A 297 -14.11 9.30 12.64
C SER A 297 -15.47 9.65 12.03
N LEU A 298 -16.03 8.77 11.17
CA LEU A 298 -17.36 8.95 10.60
C LEU A 298 -18.45 8.95 11.67
N GLY A 299 -18.35 8.08 12.69
CA GLY A 299 -19.26 8.07 13.82
C GLY A 299 -19.17 9.37 14.64
N ALA A 300 -17.99 9.92 14.83
CA ALA A 300 -17.81 11.22 15.48
C ALA A 300 -18.44 12.37 14.66
N TYR A 301 -18.26 12.38 13.34
CA TYR A 301 -18.90 13.35 12.45
C TYR A 301 -20.42 13.23 12.49
N GLN A 302 -20.97 12.02 12.46
CA GLN A 302 -22.40 11.78 12.57
C GLN A 302 -22.94 12.35 13.88
N ASN A 303 -22.35 12.01 15.02
CA ASN A 303 -22.78 12.56 16.32
C ASN A 303 -22.71 14.09 16.36
N ARG A 304 -21.65 14.68 15.80
CA ARG A 304 -21.51 16.14 15.74
C ARG A 304 -22.58 16.77 14.87
N LEU A 305 -22.90 16.16 13.72
CA LEU A 305 -23.98 16.63 12.84
C LEU A 305 -25.35 16.53 13.54
N ASP A 306 -25.64 15.43 14.22
CA ASP A 306 -26.89 15.25 14.96
C ASP A 306 -27.07 16.34 16.05
N HIS A 307 -26.02 16.63 16.82
CA HIS A 307 -26.05 17.73 17.79
C HIS A 307 -26.21 19.09 17.13
N THR A 308 -25.55 19.30 15.99
CA THR A 308 -25.66 20.56 15.25
C THR A 308 -27.08 20.75 14.68
N ILE A 309 -27.68 19.72 14.11
CA ILE A 309 -29.07 19.74 13.62
C ILE A 309 -30.05 20.11 14.75
N ASN A 310 -29.89 19.49 15.93
CA ASN A 310 -30.71 19.80 17.07
C ASN A 310 -30.54 21.26 17.52
N ASN A 311 -29.31 21.75 17.62
CA ASN A 311 -29.04 23.13 18.00
C ASN A 311 -29.58 24.12 16.96
N LEU A 312 -29.39 23.86 15.68
CA LEU A 312 -29.92 24.70 14.58
C LEU A 312 -31.45 24.71 14.56
N THR A 313 -32.10 23.56 14.88
CA THR A 313 -33.54 23.48 14.97
C THR A 313 -34.06 24.39 16.10
N VAL A 314 -33.46 24.34 17.29
CA VAL A 314 -33.82 25.21 18.39
C VAL A 314 -33.51 26.67 18.07
N ALA A 315 -32.38 26.96 17.47
CA ALA A 315 -32.01 28.33 17.03
C ALA A 315 -33.01 28.87 15.99
N SER A 316 -33.40 28.08 15.02
CA SER A 316 -34.38 28.43 14.01
C SER A 316 -35.75 28.73 14.63
N GLN A 317 -36.21 27.90 15.59
CA GLN A 317 -37.47 28.13 16.33
C GLN A 317 -37.42 29.44 17.13
N ASN A 318 -36.27 29.70 17.81
CA ASN A 318 -36.11 30.93 18.57
C ASN A 318 -36.07 32.16 17.68
N LEU A 319 -35.37 32.09 16.53
CA LEU A 319 -35.31 33.18 15.55
C LEU A 319 -36.69 33.43 14.94
N SER A 320 -37.42 32.37 14.59
CA SER A 320 -38.78 32.48 14.05
C SER A 320 -39.76 33.10 15.08
N ALA A 321 -39.62 32.70 16.34
CA ALA A 321 -40.41 33.34 17.42
C ALA A 321 -40.02 34.79 17.70
N ALA A 322 -38.74 35.13 17.51
CA ALA A 322 -38.26 36.52 17.59
C ALA A 322 -38.72 37.37 16.40
N GLU A 323 -38.68 36.81 15.18
CA GLU A 323 -39.20 37.45 13.99
C GLU A 323 -40.69 37.70 14.13
N SER A 324 -41.47 36.71 14.57
CA SER A 324 -42.89 36.84 14.84
C SER A 324 -43.18 38.00 15.81
N ARG A 325 -42.41 38.11 16.91
CA ARG A 325 -42.60 39.22 17.86
C ARG A 325 -42.31 40.59 17.32
N ILE A 326 -41.44 40.69 16.31
CA ILE A 326 -41.07 41.98 15.69
C ILE A 326 -41.98 42.29 14.53
N ARG A 327 -42.34 41.30 13.74
CA ARG A 327 -42.99 41.45 12.47
C ARG A 327 -44.50 41.23 12.52
N ASP A 328 -44.99 40.36 13.40
CA ASP A 328 -46.39 40.08 13.52
C ASP A 328 -47.10 41.22 14.27
N LEU A 329 -48.16 41.68 13.65
CA LEU A 329 -49.02 42.72 14.21
C LEU A 329 -50.16 42.09 15.05
N ASP A 330 -50.28 42.56 16.30
CA ASP A 330 -51.50 42.24 17.08
C ASP A 330 -52.69 43.00 16.44
N MET A 331 -53.43 42.26 15.64
CA MET A 331 -54.60 42.80 14.92
C MET A 331 -55.62 43.48 15.82
N ALA A 332 -55.83 42.97 17.04
CA ALA A 332 -56.76 43.55 17.99
C ALA A 332 -56.28 44.92 18.48
N LYS A 333 -54.99 45.05 18.79
CA LYS A 333 -54.34 46.29 19.20
C LYS A 333 -54.27 47.31 18.07
N GLU A 334 -53.96 46.88 16.88
CA GLU A 334 -53.88 47.78 15.74
C GLU A 334 -55.26 48.26 15.27
N MET A 335 -56.28 47.39 15.32
CA MET A 335 -57.66 47.82 15.06
C MET A 335 -58.13 48.83 16.12
N MET A 336 -57.76 48.68 17.38
CA MET A 336 -58.04 49.71 18.40
C MET A 336 -57.33 51.03 18.08
N ASN A 337 -56.05 50.96 17.66
CA ASN A 337 -55.32 52.17 17.27
C ASN A 337 -55.94 52.83 16.03
N PHE A 338 -56.28 52.03 15.03
CA PHE A 338 -56.93 52.51 13.82
C PHE A 338 -58.28 53.16 14.13
N THR A 339 -59.10 52.52 14.99
CA THR A 339 -60.39 53.11 15.41
C THR A 339 -60.20 54.39 16.20
N LYS A 340 -59.21 54.40 17.12
CA LYS A 340 -58.85 55.61 17.85
C LYS A 340 -58.44 56.76 16.92
N LEU A 341 -57.56 56.48 15.94
CA LEU A 341 -57.10 57.48 14.97
C LEU A 341 -58.26 57.97 14.09
N ASN A 342 -59.14 57.08 13.67
CA ASN A 342 -60.35 57.48 12.94
C ASN A 342 -61.29 58.41 13.75
N ILE A 343 -61.51 58.06 15.01
CA ILE A 343 -62.31 58.93 15.89
C ILE A 343 -61.64 60.27 16.10
N LEU A 344 -60.34 60.31 16.33
CA LEU A 344 -59.57 61.52 16.48
C LEU A 344 -59.63 62.39 15.18
N MET A 345 -59.50 61.72 14.03
CA MET A 345 -59.64 62.42 12.73
C MET A 345 -61.02 63.03 12.52
N GLN A 346 -62.10 62.24 12.86
CA GLN A 346 -63.48 62.76 12.77
C GLN A 346 -63.72 63.91 13.77
N ALA A 347 -63.25 63.75 15.01
CA ALA A 347 -63.32 64.77 16.04
C ALA A 347 -62.54 66.06 15.62
N GLY A 348 -61.30 65.90 15.07
CA GLY A 348 -60.49 66.95 14.56
C GLY A 348 -61.16 67.73 13.42
N ASN A 349 -61.74 67.01 12.46
CA ASN A 349 -62.48 67.59 11.38
C ASN A 349 -63.74 68.38 11.88
N SER A 350 -64.44 67.78 12.87
CA SER A 350 -65.59 68.52 13.48
C SER A 350 -65.16 69.74 14.25
N MET A 351 -64.06 69.67 15.00
CA MET A 351 -63.49 70.85 15.71
C MET A 351 -63.00 71.91 14.76
N LEU A 352 -62.35 71.52 13.63
CA LEU A 352 -61.96 72.49 12.58
C LEU A 352 -63.17 73.18 11.94
N GLY A 353 -64.24 72.39 11.69
CA GLY A 353 -65.52 72.96 11.19
C GLY A 353 -66.09 73.98 12.19
N GLN A 354 -66.09 73.67 13.48
CA GLN A 354 -66.54 74.54 14.54
C GLN A 354 -65.63 75.75 14.74
N ALA A 355 -64.32 75.57 14.66
CA ALA A 355 -63.34 76.68 14.76
C ALA A 355 -63.48 77.65 13.55
N ASN A 356 -63.81 77.14 12.36
CA ASN A 356 -64.06 78.01 11.18
C ASN A 356 -65.40 78.77 11.25
N GLN A 357 -66.35 78.33 12.05
CA GLN A 357 -67.63 79.06 12.28
C GLN A 357 -67.46 80.15 13.29
N LEU A 358 -66.55 80.10 14.24
CA LEU A 358 -66.27 81.15 15.21
C LEU A 358 -65.95 82.53 14.58
N PRO A 359 -65.08 82.67 13.59
CA PRO A 359 -64.84 83.93 12.92
C PRO A 359 -66.05 84.46 12.16
N GLN A 360 -66.85 83.57 11.63
CA GLN A 360 -68.07 83.93 10.95
C GLN A 360 -69.15 84.50 11.90
N ALA A 361 -69.28 83.86 13.10
CA ALA A 361 -70.16 84.34 14.17
C ALA A 361 -69.69 85.75 14.68
N VAL A 362 -68.37 85.93 14.86
CA VAL A 362 -67.82 87.23 15.22
C VAL A 362 -68.08 88.30 14.18
N LEU A 363 -67.95 87.94 12.90
CA LEU A 363 -68.28 88.88 11.79
C LEU A 363 -69.78 89.23 11.76
N GLN A 364 -70.68 88.33 12.15
CA GLN A 364 -72.11 88.61 12.25
C GLN A 364 -72.46 89.53 13.47
N LEU A 365 -71.67 89.49 14.53
CA LEU A 365 -71.83 90.38 15.68
C LEU A 365 -71.26 91.83 15.47
N LEU A 366 -70.38 91.97 14.43
CA LEU A 366 -69.80 93.27 14.04
C LEU A 366 -70.57 93.96 12.93
N ARG A 367 -71.65 93.40 12.53
CA ARG A 367 -72.56 93.94 11.53
C ARG A 367 -73.87 94.37 12.24
#